data_e03fe9818a50d9e5a925bf68e26359c3
#
_entry.id   e03fe9818a50d9e5a925bf68e26359c3
#
_cell.length_a   1.000
_cell.length_b   1.000
_cell.length_c   1.000
_cell.angle_alpha   90.00
_cell.angle_beta   90.00
_cell.angle_gamma   90.00
#
_symmetry.space_group_name_H-M   'P 1'
#
loop_
_entity.id
_entity.type
_entity.pdbx_description
1 polymer ?
#
loop_
_entity_poly.entity_id
_entity_poly.type
_entity_poly.pdbx_seq_one_letter_code
_entity_poly.pdbx_strand_id
1 'polypeptide(L)'
;MSMKYQLEVCDTIIPPFQPDLEKKFYKNYYAVDAYSNNPVSGIIADFYQFMTDEQGDYCRAKLLPDACTLLAFNLNPFTIQPFLFTSTQSITQLFLTPNTEYFCVRFYPCIIGNYFNCHSEDFLNRRLYLNEVMPKHDYEQLIHQVCSSNSFEERIEVMTKYIAQKHAAVKDYKNIILSARNMIVKTSGTIDIEALSKQTAYSERYLRKLFLDYIGLSPKALCELIKFQKSFTLYYTNSETLSNIAYICGYYDHSQMNRAYLHLVDYSPTKLRHLLLVN
;
A
#
# COMPACT_ATOMS: atom_id res chain seq x y z
N MET A 1 -4.76 14.66 -17.50
CA MET A 1 -5.83 14.76 -16.49
C MET A 1 -6.41 13.36 -16.37
N SER A 2 -6.06 12.69 -15.30
CA SER A 2 -6.22 11.23 -15.18
C SER A 2 -7.68 10.86 -14.96
N MET A 3 -8.21 9.98 -15.80
CA MET A 3 -9.57 9.39 -15.79
C MET A 3 -9.90 8.55 -14.55
N LYS A 4 -9.07 8.59 -13.51
CA LYS A 4 -8.97 7.61 -12.44
C LYS A 4 -9.90 7.83 -11.23
N TYR A 5 -10.53 8.99 -11.10
CA TYR A 5 -11.25 9.38 -9.88
C TYR A 5 -12.65 9.95 -10.12
N GLN A 6 -13.38 9.49 -11.14
CA GLN A 6 -14.84 9.57 -11.10
C GLN A 6 -15.34 8.44 -10.18
N LEU A 7 -15.16 8.64 -8.87
CA LEU A 7 -15.76 7.81 -7.85
C LEU A 7 -17.26 8.13 -7.78
N GLU A 8 -18.06 7.37 -8.50
CA GLU A 8 -19.40 7.08 -7.99
C GLU A 8 -19.22 6.48 -6.59
N VAL A 9 -19.94 7.03 -5.60
CA VAL A 9 -19.95 6.60 -4.20
C VAL A 9 -20.62 5.22 -4.15
N CYS A 10 -19.92 4.19 -4.53
CA CYS A 10 -20.39 2.82 -4.50
C CYS A 10 -19.23 1.90 -4.15
N ASP A 11 -19.29 1.22 -3.03
CA ASP A 11 -18.63 -0.02 -2.54
C ASP A 11 -17.21 -0.38 -3.01
N THR A 12 -16.50 0.49 -3.70
CA THR A 12 -15.15 0.26 -4.21
C THR A 12 -14.10 0.54 -3.13
N ILE A 13 -13.21 -0.42 -2.93
CA ILE A 13 -11.99 -0.19 -2.15
C ILE A 13 -11.22 0.95 -2.81
N ILE A 14 -11.06 2.05 -2.07
CA ILE A 14 -10.21 3.15 -2.52
C ILE A 14 -8.77 2.64 -2.44
N PRO A 15 -8.06 2.53 -3.57
CA PRO A 15 -6.66 2.15 -3.54
C PRO A 15 -5.86 3.18 -2.73
N PRO A 16 -4.81 2.75 -2.03
CA PRO A 16 -3.98 3.66 -1.26
C PRO A 16 -3.46 4.80 -2.13
N PHE A 17 -3.66 6.03 -1.68
CA PHE A 17 -3.37 7.24 -2.44
C PHE A 17 -2.01 7.81 -2.08
N GLN A 18 -1.13 7.98 -3.08
CA GLN A 18 0.23 8.52 -2.92
C GLN A 18 0.46 9.67 -3.91
N PRO A 19 -0.04 10.88 -3.60
CA PRO A 19 -0.10 11.99 -4.54
C PRO A 19 1.28 12.45 -5.04
N ASP A 20 2.32 12.35 -4.24
CA ASP A 20 3.67 12.77 -4.64
C ASP A 20 4.27 11.81 -5.68
N LEU A 21 4.03 10.50 -5.54
CA LEU A 21 4.39 9.53 -6.57
C LEU A 21 3.59 9.78 -7.86
N GLU A 22 2.27 9.93 -7.73
CA GLU A 22 1.38 10.12 -8.88
C GLU A 22 1.72 11.38 -9.67
N LYS A 23 2.00 12.47 -9.00
CA LYS A 23 2.30 13.77 -9.62
C LYS A 23 3.64 13.78 -10.34
N LYS A 24 4.67 13.14 -9.77
CA LYS A 24 6.05 13.25 -10.26
C LYS A 24 6.42 12.19 -11.31
N PHE A 25 5.90 10.96 -11.18
CA PHE A 25 6.53 9.83 -11.86
C PHE A 25 5.59 8.93 -12.67
N TYR A 26 4.29 9.20 -12.71
CA TYR A 26 3.36 8.25 -13.31
C TYR A 26 3.40 8.21 -14.83
N LYS A 27 3.86 7.07 -15.41
CA LYS A 27 3.73 6.76 -16.85
C LYS A 27 2.75 5.62 -17.11
N ASN A 28 2.87 4.49 -16.41
CA ASN A 28 2.01 3.32 -16.56
C ASN A 28 1.44 2.89 -15.22
N TYR A 29 0.16 2.52 -15.20
CA TYR A 29 -0.53 2.09 -14.00
C TYR A 29 -1.60 1.05 -14.28
N TYR A 30 -1.68 0.04 -13.42
CA TYR A 30 -2.70 -0.98 -13.42
C TYR A 30 -3.20 -1.26 -12.01
N ALA A 31 -4.49 -1.00 -11.73
CA ALA A 31 -5.12 -1.36 -10.46
C ALA A 31 -5.65 -2.80 -10.51
N VAL A 32 -5.39 -3.56 -9.46
CA VAL A 32 -5.97 -4.88 -9.27
C VAL A 32 -7.21 -4.74 -8.40
N ASP A 33 -8.38 -5.13 -8.96
CA ASP A 33 -9.60 -5.17 -8.18
C ASP A 33 -9.51 -6.27 -7.11
N ALA A 34 -9.66 -5.88 -5.86
CA ALA A 34 -9.57 -6.80 -4.72
C ALA A 34 -10.68 -7.86 -4.69
N TYR A 35 -11.71 -7.71 -5.50
CA TYR A 35 -12.84 -8.64 -5.61
C TYR A 35 -12.95 -9.31 -6.98
N SER A 36 -12.00 -9.07 -7.88
CA SER A 36 -11.95 -9.73 -9.19
C SER A 36 -11.56 -11.21 -9.07
N ASN A 37 -11.77 -11.98 -10.14
CA ASN A 37 -11.29 -13.35 -10.23
C ASN A 37 -9.77 -13.46 -10.50
N ASN A 38 -9.03 -12.36 -10.37
CA ASN A 38 -7.58 -12.37 -10.49
C ASN A 38 -6.97 -13.13 -9.31
N PRO A 39 -6.05 -14.08 -9.51
CA PRO A 39 -5.47 -14.91 -8.44
C PRO A 39 -4.69 -14.12 -7.38
N VAL A 40 -4.34 -12.87 -7.64
CA VAL A 40 -3.69 -11.95 -6.69
C VAL A 40 -4.64 -10.88 -6.14
N SER A 41 -5.93 -11.02 -6.45
CA SER A 41 -6.97 -10.14 -5.91
C SER A 41 -6.95 -10.11 -4.39
N GLY A 42 -7.08 -8.93 -3.81
CA GLY A 42 -6.98 -8.74 -2.36
C GLY A 42 -5.57 -8.87 -1.77
N ILE A 43 -4.54 -9.18 -2.56
CA ILE A 43 -3.14 -9.23 -2.15
C ILE A 43 -2.40 -8.03 -2.74
N ILE A 44 -2.46 -7.87 -4.06
CA ILE A 44 -1.87 -6.74 -4.78
C ILE A 44 -2.92 -5.65 -4.95
N ALA A 45 -2.57 -4.42 -4.60
CA ALA A 45 -3.41 -3.25 -4.80
C ALA A 45 -3.24 -2.70 -6.22
N ASP A 46 -2.00 -2.53 -6.64
CA ASP A 46 -1.68 -1.98 -7.95
C ASP A 46 -0.25 -2.32 -8.42
N PHE A 47 -0.05 -2.14 -9.72
CA PHE A 47 1.25 -2.11 -10.36
C PHE A 47 1.44 -0.75 -11.02
N TYR A 48 2.65 -0.24 -10.99
CA TYR A 48 3.01 0.97 -11.71
C TYR A 48 4.46 0.97 -12.16
N GLN A 49 4.73 1.72 -13.20
CA GLN A 49 6.05 1.86 -13.80
C GLN A 49 6.29 3.32 -14.16
N PHE A 50 7.48 3.81 -13.86
CA PHE A 50 7.84 5.19 -14.11
C PHE A 50 9.36 5.35 -14.31
N MET A 51 9.75 6.45 -14.94
CA MET A 51 11.13 6.89 -15.03
C MET A 51 11.35 8.05 -14.06
N THR A 52 12.43 8.01 -13.30
CA THR A 52 12.86 9.15 -12.48
C THR A 52 13.56 10.21 -13.33
N ASP A 53 13.47 11.47 -12.92
CA ASP A 53 14.10 12.59 -13.61
C ASP A 53 15.63 12.54 -13.53
N GLU A 54 16.29 13.23 -14.48
CA GLU A 54 17.76 13.29 -14.59
C GLU A 54 18.44 14.21 -13.56
N GLN A 55 17.67 14.96 -12.75
CA GLN A 55 18.22 16.02 -11.92
C GLN A 55 18.57 15.59 -10.49
N GLY A 56 19.83 15.81 -10.10
CA GLY A 56 20.34 15.70 -8.74
C GLY A 56 20.83 14.29 -8.34
N ASP A 57 21.34 14.18 -7.12
CA ASP A 57 21.90 12.93 -6.59
C ASP A 57 20.81 11.88 -6.26
N TYR A 58 19.57 12.33 -5.97
CA TYR A 58 18.44 11.46 -5.64
C TYR A 58 17.12 12.11 -6.04
N CYS A 59 16.22 11.29 -6.61
CA CYS A 59 14.81 11.64 -6.71
C CYS A 59 14.12 11.32 -5.39
N ARG A 60 13.33 12.26 -4.86
CA ARG A 60 12.63 12.12 -3.57
C ARG A 60 11.13 12.09 -3.79
N ALA A 61 10.45 11.13 -3.20
CA ALA A 61 9.00 11.09 -3.10
C ALA A 61 8.58 11.00 -1.64
N LYS A 62 7.55 11.77 -1.26
CA LYS A 62 6.93 11.69 0.07
C LYS A 62 5.86 10.62 0.02
N LEU A 63 5.99 9.60 0.85
CA LEU A 63 4.98 8.55 1.01
C LEU A 63 4.13 8.86 2.23
N LEU A 64 2.83 8.87 2.03
CA LEU A 64 1.84 8.91 3.11
C LEU A 64 1.72 7.54 3.76
N PRO A 65 1.47 7.46 5.07
CA PRO A 65 1.22 6.20 5.72
C PRO A 65 -0.06 5.53 5.16
N ASP A 66 0.06 4.29 4.70
CA ASP A 66 -1.04 3.53 4.10
C ASP A 66 -1.03 2.03 4.46
N ALA A 67 -0.04 1.61 5.24
CA ALA A 67 0.23 0.21 5.59
C ALA A 67 0.49 -0.72 4.39
N CYS A 68 0.55 -0.20 3.17
CA CYS A 68 0.89 -1.00 2.01
C CYS A 68 2.39 -1.24 1.93
N THR A 69 2.76 -2.41 1.45
CA THR A 69 4.16 -2.71 1.14
C THR A 69 4.42 -2.44 -0.33
N LEU A 70 5.43 -1.63 -0.59
CA LEU A 70 5.97 -1.38 -1.91
C LEU A 70 7.11 -2.36 -2.18
N LEU A 71 7.04 -3.11 -3.28
CA LEU A 71 8.17 -3.80 -3.88
C LEU A 71 8.57 -3.02 -5.13
N ALA A 72 9.76 -2.47 -5.14
CA ALA A 72 10.28 -1.68 -6.26
C ALA A 72 11.48 -2.38 -6.90
N PHE A 73 11.40 -2.58 -8.21
CA PHE A 73 12.49 -3.04 -9.06
C PHE A 73 13.09 -1.84 -9.78
N ASN A 74 14.35 -1.57 -9.52
CA ASN A 74 15.17 -0.72 -10.36
C ASN A 74 15.52 -1.53 -11.62
N LEU A 75 15.07 -1.10 -12.78
CA LEU A 75 15.27 -1.83 -14.05
C LEU A 75 16.60 -1.49 -14.74
N ASN A 76 17.49 -0.76 -14.08
CA ASN A 76 18.83 -0.53 -14.60
C ASN A 76 19.65 -1.83 -14.54
N PRO A 77 20.08 -2.39 -15.68
CA PRO A 77 20.74 -3.70 -15.73
C PRO A 77 22.08 -3.76 -14.96
N PHE A 78 22.70 -2.61 -14.68
CA PHE A 78 23.98 -2.53 -13.97
C PHE A 78 23.83 -2.41 -12.44
N THR A 79 22.64 -2.03 -11.96
CA THR A 79 22.41 -1.73 -10.54
C THR A 79 21.08 -2.27 -10.02
N ILE A 80 20.65 -3.42 -10.56
CA ILE A 80 19.38 -4.04 -10.16
C ILE A 80 19.41 -4.38 -8.66
N GLN A 81 18.66 -3.64 -7.88
CA GLN A 81 18.49 -3.88 -6.45
C GLN A 81 17.04 -3.68 -6.03
N PRO A 82 16.16 -4.69 -6.23
CA PRO A 82 14.79 -4.59 -5.77
C PRO A 82 14.74 -4.57 -4.25
N PHE A 83 13.78 -3.78 -3.73
CA PHE A 83 13.61 -3.60 -2.30
C PHE A 83 12.14 -3.57 -1.90
N LEU A 84 11.88 -4.00 -0.68
CA LEU A 84 10.62 -3.82 0.04
C LEU A 84 10.67 -2.55 0.88
N PHE A 85 9.54 -1.86 0.97
CA PHE A 85 9.39 -0.67 1.79
C PHE A 85 7.93 -0.52 2.27
N THR A 86 7.73 -0.18 3.54
CA THR A 86 6.39 0.09 4.08
C THR A 86 6.41 1.35 4.92
N SER A 87 5.48 2.27 4.66
CA SER A 87 5.23 3.46 5.48
C SER A 87 3.94 3.27 6.27
N THR A 88 4.01 3.23 7.60
CA THR A 88 2.86 2.88 8.43
C THR A 88 2.44 3.95 9.44
N GLN A 89 3.36 4.78 9.92
CA GLN A 89 3.10 5.62 11.09
C GLN A 89 3.43 7.10 10.89
N SER A 90 4.04 7.46 9.76
CA SER A 90 4.44 8.84 9.48
C SER A 90 4.68 9.05 7.99
N ILE A 91 4.75 10.30 7.58
CA ILE A 91 5.24 10.64 6.23
C ILE A 91 6.71 10.24 6.15
N THR A 92 7.03 9.44 5.16
CA THR A 92 8.39 8.95 4.93
C THR A 92 8.89 9.41 3.57
N GLN A 93 10.21 9.62 3.44
CA GLN A 93 10.82 9.93 2.15
C GLN A 93 11.36 8.66 1.49
N LEU A 94 10.90 8.40 0.28
CA LEU A 94 11.47 7.40 -0.60
C LEU A 94 12.55 8.06 -1.47
N PHE A 95 13.78 7.54 -1.38
CA PHE A 95 14.90 7.98 -2.21
C PHE A 95 15.07 7.00 -3.37
N LEU A 96 15.06 7.52 -4.58
CA LEU A 96 15.18 6.74 -5.82
C LEU A 96 16.42 7.20 -6.60
N THR A 97 17.01 6.28 -7.34
CA THR A 97 18.14 6.61 -8.25
C THR A 97 17.64 7.48 -9.39
N PRO A 98 18.33 8.57 -9.74
CA PRO A 98 17.98 9.40 -10.90
C PRO A 98 18.09 8.64 -12.22
N ASN A 99 17.41 9.12 -13.24
CA ASN A 99 17.45 8.58 -14.61
C ASN A 99 17.30 7.05 -14.67
N THR A 100 16.36 6.53 -13.88
CA THR A 100 16.18 5.10 -13.70
C THR A 100 14.71 4.73 -13.85
N GLU A 101 14.46 3.69 -14.62
CA GLU A 101 13.13 3.11 -14.74
C GLU A 101 12.86 2.18 -13.55
N TYR A 102 11.70 2.35 -12.94
CA TYR A 102 11.22 1.53 -11.83
C TYR A 102 9.92 0.81 -12.22
N PHE A 103 9.89 -0.50 -11.98
CA PHE A 103 8.65 -1.27 -11.93
C PHE A 103 8.30 -1.55 -10.48
N CYS A 104 7.07 -1.25 -10.10
CA CYS A 104 6.61 -1.28 -8.73
C CYS A 104 5.37 -2.16 -8.58
N VAL A 105 5.35 -2.93 -7.50
CA VAL A 105 4.22 -3.75 -7.06
C VAL A 105 3.81 -3.29 -5.67
N ARG A 106 2.55 -2.95 -5.49
CA ARG A 106 2.04 -2.48 -4.21
C ARG A 106 1.09 -3.49 -3.61
N PHE A 107 1.46 -3.99 -2.46
CA PHE A 107 0.67 -4.95 -1.72
C PHE A 107 -0.25 -4.24 -0.74
N TYR A 108 -1.50 -4.66 -0.66
CA TYR A 108 -2.33 -4.32 0.49
C TYR A 108 -1.65 -4.73 1.80
N PRO A 109 -2.04 -4.16 2.96
CA PRO A 109 -1.59 -4.66 4.25
C PRO A 109 -1.86 -6.17 4.33
N CYS A 110 -0.83 -6.97 4.20
CA CYS A 110 -0.94 -8.41 4.10
C CYS A 110 0.24 -9.11 4.75
N ILE A 111 0.19 -10.45 4.77
CA ILE A 111 1.24 -11.29 5.33
C ILE A 111 2.40 -11.36 4.33
N ILE A 112 3.15 -10.27 4.23
CA ILE A 112 4.25 -10.16 3.25
C ILE A 112 5.31 -11.24 3.43
N GLY A 113 5.56 -11.67 4.67
CA GLY A 113 6.47 -12.76 4.99
C GLY A 113 6.08 -14.13 4.42
N ASN A 114 4.88 -14.26 3.84
CA ASN A 114 4.52 -15.48 3.09
C ASN A 114 5.09 -15.51 1.68
N TYR A 115 5.36 -14.35 1.15
CA TYR A 115 5.87 -14.17 -0.21
C TYR A 115 7.39 -13.97 -0.22
N PHE A 116 7.87 -13.33 0.84
CA PHE A 116 9.28 -13.04 1.08
C PHE A 116 9.64 -13.47 2.51
N ASN A 117 10.78 -14.04 2.72
CA ASN A 117 11.19 -14.60 4.01
C ASN A 117 11.61 -13.50 5.00
N CYS A 118 10.64 -12.67 5.42
CA CYS A 118 10.83 -11.54 6.33
C CYS A 118 9.64 -11.37 7.28
N HIS A 119 9.86 -10.67 8.38
CA HIS A 119 8.81 -10.21 9.29
C HIS A 119 8.42 -8.76 8.99
N SER A 120 7.17 -8.39 9.27
CA SER A 120 6.68 -7.03 9.01
C SER A 120 7.48 -5.94 9.72
N GLU A 121 8.02 -6.22 10.92
CA GLU A 121 8.87 -5.31 11.69
C GLU A 121 10.26 -5.07 11.07
N ASP A 122 10.71 -5.96 10.18
CA ASP A 122 12.05 -5.87 9.58
C ASP A 122 12.21 -4.69 8.62
N PHE A 123 11.12 -4.20 8.02
CA PHE A 123 11.18 -3.18 6.97
C PHE A 123 10.20 -2.01 7.15
N LEU A 124 9.59 -1.87 8.33
CA LEU A 124 8.77 -0.71 8.65
C LEU A 124 9.59 0.58 8.57
N ASN A 125 9.19 1.50 7.68
CA ASN A 125 9.86 2.78 7.42
C ASN A 125 11.33 2.69 6.99
N ARG A 126 11.76 1.53 6.49
CA ARG A 126 13.11 1.31 5.95
C ARG A 126 13.08 0.40 4.72
N ARG A 127 14.16 0.37 3.97
CA ARG A 127 14.35 -0.58 2.88
C ARG A 127 14.84 -1.92 3.42
N LEU A 128 14.30 -3.00 2.84
CA LEU A 128 14.80 -4.34 2.97
C LEU A 128 15.06 -4.88 1.57
N TYR A 129 16.30 -5.21 1.26
CA TYR A 129 16.65 -5.66 -0.09
C TYR A 129 16.19 -7.09 -0.33
N LEU A 130 15.73 -7.37 -1.54
CA LEU A 130 15.08 -8.64 -1.85
C LEU A 130 16.04 -9.84 -1.75
N ASN A 131 17.32 -9.64 -2.03
CA ASN A 131 18.36 -10.65 -1.87
C ASN A 131 18.64 -11.04 -0.39
N GLU A 132 18.20 -10.24 0.57
CA GLU A 132 18.32 -10.53 2.01
C GLU A 132 17.19 -11.44 2.50
N VAL A 133 16.07 -11.48 1.77
CA VAL A 133 14.81 -12.12 2.20
C VAL A 133 14.33 -13.20 1.23
N MET A 134 15.13 -13.56 0.26
CA MET A 134 14.81 -14.64 -0.68
C MET A 134 15.98 -15.62 -0.81
N PRO A 135 15.69 -16.91 -1.04
CA PRO A 135 16.72 -17.85 -1.48
C PRO A 135 17.39 -17.32 -2.76
N LYS A 136 18.69 -17.44 -2.86
CA LYS A 136 19.49 -16.92 -3.99
C LYS A 136 18.92 -17.33 -5.35
N HIS A 137 18.55 -18.60 -5.51
CA HIS A 137 17.98 -19.12 -6.75
C HIS A 137 16.65 -18.42 -7.13
N ASP A 138 15.71 -18.28 -6.18
CA ASP A 138 14.43 -17.64 -6.41
C ASP A 138 14.61 -16.15 -6.76
N TYR A 139 15.55 -15.49 -6.08
CA TYR A 139 15.92 -14.09 -6.34
C TYR A 139 16.45 -13.91 -7.76
N GLU A 140 17.45 -14.69 -8.16
CA GLU A 140 18.05 -14.62 -9.50
C GLU A 140 17.02 -14.90 -10.59
N GLN A 141 16.18 -15.92 -10.40
CA GLN A 141 15.10 -16.26 -11.32
C GLN A 141 14.08 -15.12 -11.48
N LEU A 142 13.61 -14.57 -10.36
CA LEU A 142 12.62 -13.48 -10.37
C LEU A 142 13.18 -12.23 -11.06
N ILE A 143 14.40 -11.81 -10.71
CA ILE A 143 15.05 -10.67 -11.36
C ILE A 143 15.19 -10.91 -12.87
N HIS A 144 15.72 -12.08 -13.25
CA HIS A 144 15.87 -12.39 -14.67
C HIS A 144 14.54 -12.27 -15.41
N GLN A 145 13.45 -12.82 -14.87
CA GLN A 145 12.13 -12.76 -15.50
C GLN A 145 11.59 -11.32 -15.59
N VAL A 146 11.69 -10.52 -14.52
CA VAL A 146 11.21 -9.13 -14.52
C VAL A 146 12.03 -8.24 -15.46
N CYS A 147 13.36 -8.40 -15.48
CA CYS A 147 14.24 -7.54 -16.28
C CYS A 147 14.30 -7.94 -17.76
N SER A 148 14.07 -9.21 -18.09
CA SER A 148 13.97 -9.66 -19.49
C SER A 148 12.59 -9.41 -20.11
N SER A 149 11.60 -8.99 -19.32
CA SER A 149 10.29 -8.60 -19.82
C SER A 149 10.39 -7.30 -20.62
N ASN A 150 9.79 -7.27 -21.82
CA ASN A 150 9.87 -6.15 -22.76
C ASN A 150 8.79 -5.09 -22.54
N SER A 151 7.73 -5.43 -21.76
CA SER A 151 6.60 -4.52 -21.53
C SER A 151 6.19 -4.50 -20.05
N PHE A 152 5.39 -3.50 -19.71
CA PHE A 152 4.78 -3.38 -18.39
C PHE A 152 3.83 -4.56 -18.10
N GLU A 153 3.06 -4.99 -19.11
CA GLU A 153 2.11 -6.08 -19.02
C GLU A 153 2.81 -7.42 -18.75
N GLU A 154 3.92 -7.69 -19.43
CA GLU A 154 4.72 -8.90 -19.18
C GLU A 154 5.26 -8.94 -17.74
N ARG A 155 5.70 -7.79 -17.18
CA ARG A 155 6.13 -7.69 -15.79
C ARG A 155 4.98 -7.94 -14.80
N ILE A 156 3.78 -7.46 -15.11
CA ILE A 156 2.56 -7.75 -14.34
C ILE A 156 2.29 -9.26 -14.33
N GLU A 157 2.36 -9.92 -15.48
CA GLU A 157 2.15 -11.37 -15.58
C GLU A 157 3.17 -12.17 -14.76
N VAL A 158 4.46 -11.82 -14.85
CA VAL A 158 5.54 -12.43 -14.05
C VAL A 158 5.23 -12.32 -12.56
N MET A 159 4.93 -11.12 -12.07
CA MET A 159 4.65 -10.90 -10.65
C MET A 159 3.34 -11.54 -10.20
N THR A 160 2.30 -11.49 -11.01
CA THR A 160 1.02 -12.14 -10.73
C THR A 160 1.22 -13.66 -10.57
N LYS A 161 1.95 -14.28 -11.49
CA LYS A 161 2.26 -15.71 -11.43
C LYS A 161 3.10 -16.07 -10.20
N TYR A 162 4.14 -15.31 -9.92
CA TYR A 162 5.00 -15.51 -8.76
C TYR A 162 4.20 -15.46 -7.44
N ILE A 163 3.41 -14.40 -7.25
CA ILE A 163 2.62 -14.22 -6.03
C ILE A 163 1.51 -15.27 -5.92
N ALA A 164 0.83 -15.61 -7.01
CA ALA A 164 -0.21 -16.63 -7.01
C ALA A 164 0.34 -18.02 -6.61
N GLN A 165 1.53 -18.38 -7.10
CA GLN A 165 2.19 -19.65 -6.72
C GLN A 165 2.55 -19.67 -5.22
N LYS A 166 3.10 -18.59 -4.70
CA LYS A 166 3.42 -18.46 -3.26
C LYS A 166 2.15 -18.44 -2.41
N HIS A 167 1.08 -17.80 -2.89
CA HIS A 167 -0.20 -17.75 -2.17
C HIS A 167 -0.88 -19.12 -2.05
N ALA A 168 -0.80 -19.94 -3.07
CA ALA A 168 -1.35 -21.31 -3.03
C ALA A 168 -0.75 -22.18 -1.91
N ALA A 169 0.44 -21.86 -1.41
CA ALA A 169 1.10 -22.53 -0.30
C ALA A 169 0.74 -21.97 1.10
N VAL A 170 -0.13 -20.97 1.16
CA VAL A 170 -0.52 -20.29 2.43
C VAL A 170 -1.45 -21.17 3.26
N LYS A 171 -1.13 -21.37 4.54
CA LYS A 171 -1.93 -22.20 5.47
C LYS A 171 -3.23 -21.50 5.92
N ASP A 172 -4.24 -22.28 6.30
CA ASP A 172 -5.62 -21.83 6.61
C ASP A 172 -5.72 -20.69 7.67
N TYR A 173 -4.89 -20.68 8.73
CA TYR A 173 -4.98 -19.63 9.75
C TYR A 173 -4.64 -18.23 9.21
N LYS A 174 -3.92 -18.16 8.09
CA LYS A 174 -3.57 -16.91 7.42
C LYS A 174 -4.76 -16.32 6.65
N ASN A 175 -5.70 -17.16 6.24
CA ASN A 175 -6.95 -16.74 5.61
C ASN A 175 -7.81 -15.89 6.56
N ILE A 176 -7.72 -16.13 7.88
CA ILE A 176 -8.41 -15.34 8.91
C ILE A 176 -7.95 -13.90 8.88
N ILE A 177 -6.63 -13.67 8.81
CA ILE A 177 -6.04 -12.33 8.80
C ILE A 177 -6.45 -11.60 7.51
N LEU A 178 -6.37 -12.27 6.38
CA LEU A 178 -6.78 -11.71 5.09
C LEU A 178 -8.28 -11.40 5.07
N SER A 179 -9.12 -12.29 5.62
CA SER A 179 -10.56 -12.07 5.74
C SER A 179 -10.87 -10.86 6.64
N ALA A 180 -10.29 -10.82 7.84
CA ALA A 180 -10.47 -9.69 8.76
C ALA A 180 -9.97 -8.37 8.17
N ARG A 181 -8.81 -8.38 7.51
CA ARG A 181 -8.28 -7.22 6.80
C ARG A 181 -9.22 -6.78 5.67
N ASN A 182 -9.76 -7.73 4.89
CA ASN A 182 -10.72 -7.40 3.82
C ASN A 182 -11.99 -6.76 4.36
N MET A 183 -12.49 -7.20 5.52
CA MET A 183 -13.63 -6.56 6.19
C MET A 183 -13.29 -5.11 6.58
N ILE A 184 -12.11 -4.86 7.14
CA ILE A 184 -11.65 -3.50 7.49
C ILE A 184 -11.57 -2.62 6.24
N VAL A 185 -10.97 -3.13 5.16
CA VAL A 185 -10.82 -2.38 3.90
C VAL A 185 -12.18 -2.12 3.26
N LYS A 186 -13.05 -3.13 3.17
CA LYS A 186 -14.42 -3.02 2.61
C LYS A 186 -15.28 -1.98 3.35
N THR A 187 -15.13 -1.89 4.66
CA THR A 187 -15.85 -0.88 5.47
C THR A 187 -15.12 0.47 5.51
N SER A 188 -14.05 0.63 4.75
CA SER A 188 -13.22 1.84 4.78
C SER A 188 -12.74 2.20 6.20
N GLY A 189 -12.44 1.19 7.02
CA GLY A 189 -11.97 1.36 8.39
C GLY A 189 -13.04 1.76 9.41
N THR A 190 -14.33 1.72 9.04
CA THR A 190 -15.41 2.11 9.98
C THR A 190 -15.93 0.94 10.82
N ILE A 191 -15.51 -0.28 10.53
CA ILE A 191 -15.92 -1.45 11.32
C ILE A 191 -15.43 -1.34 12.76
N ASP A 192 -16.32 -1.66 13.71
CA ASP A 192 -15.94 -1.80 15.10
C ASP A 192 -15.18 -3.12 15.34
N ILE A 193 -14.21 -3.10 16.25
CA ILE A 193 -13.36 -4.27 16.55
C ILE A 193 -14.17 -5.41 17.18
N GLU A 194 -15.19 -5.08 17.99
CA GLU A 194 -16.12 -6.07 18.51
C GLU A 194 -16.91 -6.76 17.39
N ALA A 195 -17.40 -5.98 16.41
CA ALA A 195 -18.10 -6.51 15.24
C ALA A 195 -17.16 -7.39 14.39
N LEU A 196 -15.91 -6.96 14.21
CA LEU A 196 -14.88 -7.76 13.50
C LEU A 196 -14.62 -9.10 14.22
N SER A 197 -14.52 -9.07 15.55
CA SER A 197 -14.35 -10.25 16.42
C SER A 197 -15.51 -11.23 16.23
N LYS A 198 -16.76 -10.73 16.28
CA LYS A 198 -17.98 -11.55 16.09
C LYS A 198 -18.03 -12.18 14.68
N GLN A 199 -17.74 -11.42 13.63
CA GLN A 199 -17.80 -11.89 12.26
C GLN A 199 -16.71 -12.94 11.92
N THR A 200 -15.53 -12.80 12.54
CA THR A 200 -14.44 -13.76 12.36
C THR A 200 -14.50 -14.94 13.28
N ALA A 201 -15.37 -14.93 14.30
CA ALA A 201 -15.45 -15.91 15.40
C ALA A 201 -14.15 -16.03 16.23
N TYR A 202 -13.33 -14.98 16.30
CA TYR A 202 -12.11 -14.91 17.09
C TYR A 202 -12.16 -13.75 18.08
N SER A 203 -11.53 -13.92 19.25
CA SER A 203 -11.48 -12.84 20.25
C SER A 203 -10.66 -11.66 19.74
N GLU A 204 -11.00 -10.44 20.17
CA GLU A 204 -10.24 -9.22 19.85
C GLU A 204 -8.76 -9.34 20.21
N ARG A 205 -8.46 -9.97 21.36
CA ARG A 205 -7.08 -10.24 21.81
C ARG A 205 -6.32 -11.10 20.81
N TYR A 206 -6.95 -12.15 20.31
CA TYR A 206 -6.33 -13.05 19.34
C TYR A 206 -6.14 -12.37 17.99
N LEU A 207 -7.15 -11.66 17.48
CA LEU A 207 -7.02 -10.85 16.26
C LEU A 207 -5.91 -9.83 16.38
N ARG A 208 -5.83 -9.10 17.51
CA ARG A 208 -4.75 -8.13 17.76
C ARG A 208 -3.38 -8.80 17.69
N LYS A 209 -3.21 -9.97 18.31
CA LYS A 209 -1.95 -10.72 18.24
C LYS A 209 -1.60 -11.08 16.79
N LEU A 210 -2.53 -11.69 16.05
CA LEU A 210 -2.29 -12.08 14.67
C LEU A 210 -1.94 -10.89 13.77
N PHE A 211 -2.63 -9.78 13.93
CA PHE A 211 -2.38 -8.56 13.15
C PHE A 211 -1.00 -7.97 13.44
N LEU A 212 -0.60 -7.91 14.71
CA LEU A 212 0.75 -7.45 15.08
C LEU A 212 1.83 -8.40 14.52
N ASP A 213 1.65 -9.70 14.68
CA ASP A 213 2.64 -10.68 14.24
C ASP A 213 2.83 -10.72 12.72
N TYR A 214 1.76 -10.47 11.94
CA TYR A 214 1.77 -10.70 10.49
C TYR A 214 1.63 -9.44 9.62
N ILE A 215 1.00 -8.39 10.13
CA ILE A 215 0.83 -7.10 9.42
C ILE A 215 1.70 -6.01 10.04
N GLY A 216 2.10 -6.16 11.32
CA GLY A 216 2.85 -5.15 12.07
C GLY A 216 1.98 -4.05 12.68
N LEU A 217 0.66 -4.10 12.50
CA LEU A 217 -0.32 -3.14 13.02
C LEU A 217 -1.44 -3.87 13.76
N SER A 218 -2.05 -3.20 14.76
CA SER A 218 -3.30 -3.72 15.33
C SER A 218 -4.47 -3.51 14.37
N PRO A 219 -5.57 -4.28 14.47
CA PRO A 219 -6.78 -4.06 13.66
C PRO A 219 -7.30 -2.62 13.78
N LYS A 220 -7.29 -2.03 14.98
CA LYS A 220 -7.70 -0.65 15.23
C LYS A 220 -6.81 0.36 14.52
N ALA A 221 -5.48 0.18 14.60
CA ALA A 221 -4.55 1.06 13.91
C ALA A 221 -4.71 0.99 12.39
N LEU A 222 -4.98 -0.20 11.84
CA LEU A 222 -5.29 -0.36 10.42
C LEU A 222 -6.60 0.35 10.04
N CYS A 223 -7.66 0.26 10.86
CA CYS A 223 -8.90 1.00 10.65
C CYS A 223 -8.66 2.52 10.60
N GLU A 224 -7.90 3.06 11.55
CA GLU A 224 -7.56 4.49 11.60
C GLU A 224 -6.79 4.94 10.36
N LEU A 225 -5.84 4.12 9.92
CA LEU A 225 -5.01 4.41 8.76
C LEU A 225 -5.83 4.39 7.45
N ILE A 226 -6.75 3.44 7.30
CA ILE A 226 -7.64 3.36 6.14
C ILE A 226 -8.63 4.53 6.12
N LYS A 227 -9.17 4.93 7.26
CA LYS A 227 -10.00 6.16 7.37
C LYS A 227 -9.21 7.40 6.96
N PHE A 228 -7.98 7.53 7.43
CA PHE A 228 -7.08 8.61 7.06
C PHE A 228 -6.87 8.65 5.53
N GLN A 229 -6.49 7.55 4.93
CA GLN A 229 -6.25 7.45 3.48
C GLN A 229 -7.51 7.84 2.69
N LYS A 230 -8.69 7.32 3.05
CA LYS A 230 -9.95 7.66 2.40
C LYS A 230 -10.26 9.15 2.52
N SER A 231 -10.17 9.70 3.73
CA SER A 231 -10.49 11.11 3.98
C SER A 231 -9.52 12.05 3.25
N PHE A 232 -8.24 11.68 3.20
CA PHE A 232 -7.26 12.47 2.49
C PHE A 232 -7.46 12.41 0.96
N THR A 233 -7.75 11.23 0.40
CA THR A 233 -8.09 11.09 -1.02
C THR A 233 -9.26 11.97 -1.40
N LEU A 234 -10.36 11.92 -0.64
CA LEU A 234 -11.54 12.75 -0.88
C LEU A 234 -11.21 14.25 -0.78
N TYR A 235 -10.44 14.66 0.23
CA TYR A 235 -10.08 16.06 0.40
C TYR A 235 -9.11 16.57 -0.69
N TYR A 236 -8.23 15.70 -1.17
CA TYR A 236 -7.24 16.06 -2.20
C TYR A 236 -7.87 16.15 -3.59
N THR A 237 -8.80 15.24 -3.91
CA THR A 237 -9.38 15.10 -5.26
C THR A 237 -10.67 15.88 -5.47
N ASN A 238 -11.41 16.18 -4.40
CA ASN A 238 -12.73 16.79 -4.45
C ASN A 238 -12.77 18.18 -3.79
N SER A 239 -13.83 18.93 -4.07
CA SER A 239 -14.10 20.25 -3.47
C SER A 239 -15.00 20.18 -2.22
N GLU A 240 -15.09 18.99 -1.60
CA GLU A 240 -15.93 18.77 -0.42
C GLU A 240 -15.39 19.47 0.82
N THR A 241 -16.30 19.86 1.72
CA THR A 241 -15.92 20.44 3.00
C THR A 241 -15.33 19.41 3.93
N LEU A 242 -14.37 19.81 4.78
CA LEU A 242 -13.75 18.90 5.75
C LEU A 242 -14.76 18.28 6.73
N SER A 243 -15.84 19.00 7.06
CA SER A 243 -16.93 18.48 7.92
C SER A 243 -17.72 17.36 7.23
N ASN A 244 -18.02 17.52 5.93
CA ASN A 244 -18.71 16.50 5.16
C ASN A 244 -17.81 15.26 4.96
N ILE A 245 -16.52 15.47 4.65
CA ILE A 245 -15.55 14.38 4.55
C ILE A 245 -15.42 13.61 5.86
N ALA A 246 -15.37 14.31 7.00
CA ALA A 246 -15.31 13.67 8.32
C ALA A 246 -16.52 12.74 8.52
N TYR A 247 -17.71 13.20 8.19
CA TYR A 247 -18.94 12.40 8.27
C TYR A 247 -18.89 11.18 7.34
N ILE A 248 -18.56 11.36 6.06
CA ILE A 248 -18.47 10.29 5.04
C ILE A 248 -17.43 9.20 5.45
N CYS A 249 -16.35 9.61 6.13
CA CYS A 249 -15.29 8.71 6.55
C CYS A 249 -15.52 8.10 7.95
N GLY A 250 -16.66 8.37 8.59
CA GLY A 250 -17.03 7.78 9.88
C GLY A 250 -16.26 8.35 11.06
N TYR A 251 -15.81 9.61 10.99
CA TYR A 251 -15.41 10.39 12.15
C TYR A 251 -16.62 11.01 12.81
N TYR A 252 -16.57 11.18 14.11
CA TYR A 252 -17.65 11.83 14.86
C TYR A 252 -17.83 13.30 14.43
N ASP A 253 -16.72 14.01 14.26
CA ASP A 253 -16.67 15.39 13.80
C ASP A 253 -15.33 15.72 13.11
N HIS A 254 -15.26 16.93 12.56
CA HIS A 254 -14.04 17.47 11.97
C HIS A 254 -12.85 17.53 12.97
N SER A 255 -13.14 17.77 14.25
CA SER A 255 -12.08 17.84 15.28
C SER A 255 -11.45 16.49 15.54
N GLN A 256 -12.24 15.41 15.55
CA GLN A 256 -11.74 14.05 15.66
C GLN A 256 -10.87 13.69 14.43
N MET A 257 -11.35 14.02 13.23
CA MET A 257 -10.56 13.82 12.01
C MET A 257 -9.23 14.58 12.09
N ASN A 258 -9.24 15.84 12.49
CA ASN A 258 -8.03 16.65 12.63
C ASN A 258 -7.04 16.05 13.64
N ARG A 259 -7.52 15.53 14.78
CA ARG A 259 -6.66 14.81 15.76
C ARG A 259 -6.03 13.56 15.17
N ALA A 260 -6.78 12.78 14.37
CA ALA A 260 -6.26 11.60 13.69
C ALA A 260 -5.14 11.97 12.70
N TYR A 261 -5.31 13.05 11.94
CA TYR A 261 -4.27 13.56 11.05
C TYR A 261 -3.01 14.01 11.79
N LEU A 262 -3.17 14.79 12.87
CA LEU A 262 -2.04 15.21 13.69
C LEU A 262 -1.30 14.01 14.29
N HIS A 263 -2.02 12.98 14.71
CA HIS A 263 -1.42 11.76 15.26
C HIS A 263 -0.63 10.95 14.21
N LEU A 264 -1.17 10.83 12.97
CA LEU A 264 -0.59 9.99 11.94
C LEU A 264 0.51 10.69 11.13
N VAL A 265 0.37 11.99 10.90
CA VAL A 265 1.24 12.71 9.93
C VAL A 265 1.77 14.05 10.43
N ASP A 266 1.49 14.45 11.66
CA ASP A 266 1.87 15.74 12.29
C ASP A 266 1.36 17.00 11.57
N TYR A 267 0.39 16.84 10.67
CA TYR A 267 -0.21 17.94 9.91
C TYR A 267 -1.73 17.89 9.97
N SER A 268 -2.37 19.06 9.97
CA SER A 268 -3.81 19.15 9.69
C SER A 268 -4.10 18.78 8.22
N PRO A 269 -5.34 18.38 7.87
CA PRO A 269 -5.71 18.08 6.48
C PRO A 269 -5.33 19.20 5.50
N THR A 270 -5.62 20.44 5.86
CA THR A 270 -5.30 21.63 5.03
C THR A 270 -3.80 21.82 4.84
N LYS A 271 -3.02 21.70 5.92
CA LYS A 271 -1.57 21.85 5.86
C LYS A 271 -0.92 20.71 5.06
N LEU A 272 -1.40 19.49 5.22
CA LEU A 272 -0.92 18.33 4.46
C LEU A 272 -1.19 18.51 2.96
N ARG A 273 -2.40 18.92 2.59
CA ARG A 273 -2.76 19.18 1.19
C ARG A 273 -1.83 20.25 0.58
N HIS A 274 -1.61 21.35 1.30
CA HIS A 274 -0.70 22.41 0.85
C HIS A 274 0.74 21.90 0.66
N LEU A 275 1.24 21.09 1.60
CA LEU A 275 2.58 20.49 1.54
C LEU A 275 2.81 19.63 0.29
N LEU A 276 1.75 18.96 -0.20
CA LEU A 276 1.81 18.05 -1.34
C LEU A 276 1.43 18.71 -2.68
N LEU A 277 0.81 19.90 -2.64
CA LEU A 277 0.48 20.65 -3.85
C LEU A 277 1.59 21.61 -4.29
N VAL A 278 2.36 22.15 -3.35
CA VAL A 278 3.35 23.22 -3.58
C VAL A 278 4.75 22.70 -3.91
N ASN A 279 5.02 21.41 -3.68
CA ASN A 279 6.25 20.74 -4.07
C ASN A 279 6.00 19.91 -5.33
#